data_6066bd305d266598b87f52aa0a1ae656
#
_entry.id   6066bd305d266598b87f52aa0a1ae656
#
_cell.length_a   1.000
_cell.length_b   1.000
_cell.length_c   1.000
_cell.angle_alpha   90.00
_cell.angle_beta   90.00
_cell.angle_gamma   90.00
#
_symmetry.space_group_name_H-M   'P 1'
#
loop_
_entity.id
_entity.type
_entity.pdbx_description
1 polymer ?
#
loop_
_entity_poly.entity_id
_entity_poly.type
_entity_poly.pdbx_seq_one_letter_code
_entity_poly.pdbx_strand_id
1 'polypeptide(L)'
;MTTSKQGMMESIEFTKSDAHIAELLERLHEMADLQALAALAQWDQHTAMPPGAAEVRGHQMATLEGLLHERWTAARMGTLLDELEGAAKQANFTATDHGLIHSVRRGYNRMAKLPRTLVEEMARTNAG
;
A
#
# COMPACT_ATOMS: atom_id res chain seq x y z
N MET A 1 16.76 23.14 -35.09
CA MET A 1 15.59 22.77 -34.60
C MET A 1 15.50 22.78 -33.12
N THR A 2 14.82 23.68 -32.67
CA THR A 2 14.66 23.92 -31.27
C THR A 2 13.64 22.97 -30.70
N THR A 3 14.03 22.21 -29.72
CA THR A 3 13.09 21.50 -28.88
C THR A 3 12.23 22.56 -28.25
N SER A 4 10.96 22.58 -28.56
CA SER A 4 10.07 23.57 -27.97
C SER A 4 10.05 23.40 -26.47
N LYS A 5 9.79 24.48 -25.73
CA LYS A 5 9.62 24.42 -24.29
C LYS A 5 8.56 23.38 -23.90
N GLN A 6 7.55 23.22 -24.74
CA GLN A 6 6.50 22.25 -24.54
C GLN A 6 7.03 20.80 -24.55
N GLY A 7 7.92 20.47 -25.48
CA GLY A 7 8.52 19.14 -25.51
C GLY A 7 9.37 18.84 -24.29
N MET A 8 10.09 19.84 -23.77
CA MET A 8 10.87 19.70 -22.56
C MET A 8 9.97 19.50 -21.33
N MET A 9 8.87 20.25 -21.26
CA MET A 9 7.91 20.12 -20.16
C MET A 9 7.23 18.77 -20.18
N GLU A 10 6.86 18.25 -21.34
CA GLU A 10 6.28 16.92 -21.49
C GLU A 10 7.25 15.83 -21.02
N SER A 11 8.54 15.96 -21.36
CA SER A 11 9.57 15.02 -20.92
C SER A 11 9.77 15.05 -19.41
N ILE A 12 9.73 16.24 -18.79
CA ILE A 12 9.85 16.39 -17.35
C ILE A 12 8.65 15.76 -16.64
N GLU A 13 7.44 16.00 -17.14
CA GLU A 13 6.22 15.42 -16.57
C GLU A 13 6.20 13.90 -16.69
N PHE A 14 6.65 13.39 -17.85
CA PHE A 14 6.77 11.95 -18.07
C PHE A 14 7.74 11.33 -17.06
N THR A 15 8.90 11.97 -16.83
CA THR A 15 9.88 11.50 -15.86
C THR A 15 9.32 11.52 -14.44
N LYS A 16 8.56 12.55 -14.07
CA LYS A 16 7.89 12.62 -12.76
C LYS A 16 6.88 11.49 -12.59
N SER A 17 6.11 11.22 -13.62
CA SER A 17 5.12 10.14 -13.60
C SER A 17 5.77 8.78 -13.42
N ASP A 18 6.89 8.54 -14.10
CA ASP A 18 7.65 7.31 -13.94
C ASP A 18 8.20 7.17 -12.52
N ALA A 19 8.70 8.26 -11.94
CA ALA A 19 9.19 8.27 -10.56
C ALA A 19 8.05 7.99 -9.58
N HIS A 20 6.86 8.52 -9.84
CA HIS A 20 5.69 8.28 -9.00
C HIS A 20 5.24 6.81 -9.06
N ILE A 21 5.25 6.21 -10.24
CA ILE A 21 4.95 4.78 -10.40
C ILE A 21 5.97 3.95 -9.63
N ALA A 22 7.26 4.29 -9.74
CA ALA A 22 8.31 3.58 -9.01
C ALA A 22 8.13 3.68 -7.49
N GLU A 23 7.78 4.86 -7.01
CA GLU A 23 7.48 5.06 -5.58
C GLU A 23 6.29 4.22 -5.14
N LEU A 24 5.24 4.20 -5.95
CA LEU A 24 4.05 3.38 -5.66
C LEU A 24 4.41 1.90 -5.54
N LEU A 25 5.18 1.39 -6.48
CA LEU A 25 5.61 0.00 -6.47
C LEU A 25 6.47 -0.32 -5.24
N GLU A 26 7.38 0.58 -4.87
CA GLU A 26 8.21 0.41 -3.69
C GLU A 26 7.36 0.33 -2.42
N ARG A 27 6.36 1.20 -2.30
CA ARG A 27 5.43 1.17 -1.17
C ARG A 27 4.62 -0.11 -1.13
N LEU A 28 4.15 -0.56 -2.29
CA LEU A 28 3.37 -1.80 -2.39
C LEU A 28 4.21 -3.03 -2.05
N HIS A 29 5.49 -3.05 -2.43
CA HIS A 29 6.39 -4.15 -2.06
C HIS A 29 6.57 -4.24 -0.55
N GLU A 30 6.76 -3.10 0.12
CA GLU A 30 6.85 -3.07 1.59
C GLU A 30 5.55 -3.58 2.23
N MET A 31 4.41 -3.14 1.72
CA MET A 31 3.12 -3.59 2.21
C MET A 31 2.91 -5.09 1.98
N ALA A 32 3.35 -5.60 0.84
CA ALA A 32 3.30 -7.03 0.55
C ALA A 32 4.16 -7.84 1.52
N ASP A 33 5.33 -7.32 1.89
CA ASP A 33 6.21 -7.96 2.87
C ASP A 33 5.53 -8.01 4.24
N LEU A 34 4.92 -6.92 4.67
CA LEU A 34 4.19 -6.88 5.95
C LEU A 34 3.02 -7.86 5.93
N GLN A 35 2.30 -7.94 4.82
CA GLN A 35 1.18 -8.86 4.67
C GLN A 35 1.65 -10.31 4.70
N ALA A 36 2.77 -10.62 4.06
CA ALA A 36 3.35 -11.95 4.08
C ALA A 36 3.77 -12.37 5.49
N LEU A 37 4.36 -11.45 6.25
CA LEU A 37 4.74 -11.71 7.64
C LEU A 37 3.50 -11.96 8.51
N ALA A 38 2.43 -11.18 8.30
CA ALA A 38 1.18 -11.37 9.02
C ALA A 38 0.56 -12.73 8.69
N ALA A 39 0.57 -13.12 7.42
CA ALA A 39 0.06 -14.42 6.99
C ALA A 39 0.86 -15.58 7.60
N LEU A 40 2.18 -15.43 7.64
CA LEU A 40 3.07 -16.46 8.24
C LEU A 40 2.79 -16.56 9.74
N ALA A 41 2.64 -15.46 10.44
CA ALA A 41 2.32 -15.43 11.86
C ALA A 41 0.97 -16.11 12.14
N GLN A 42 -0.02 -15.86 11.28
CA GLN A 42 -1.33 -16.47 11.40
C GLN A 42 -1.27 -17.99 11.17
N TRP A 43 -0.51 -18.40 10.15
CA TRP A 43 -0.34 -19.82 9.85
C TRP A 43 0.35 -20.56 11.01
N ASP A 44 1.41 -19.97 11.57
CA ASP A 44 2.14 -20.51 12.71
C ASP A 44 1.22 -20.71 13.92
N GLN A 45 0.27 -19.80 14.11
CA GLN A 45 -0.72 -19.87 15.18
C GLN A 45 -1.64 -21.08 15.03
N HIS A 46 -1.94 -21.50 13.80
CA HIS A 46 -2.84 -22.62 13.53
C HIS A 46 -2.12 -23.99 13.54
N THR A 47 -0.80 -24.01 13.64
CA THR A 47 -0.05 -25.27 13.60
C THR A 47 0.23 -25.82 14.99
N ALA A 48 1.26 -25.39 15.66
CA ALA A 48 1.59 -25.96 16.96
C ALA A 48 2.20 -24.89 17.85
N MET A 49 1.35 -24.15 18.57
CA MET A 49 1.85 -23.15 19.50
C MET A 49 1.89 -23.69 20.92
N PRO A 50 2.97 -23.40 21.67
CA PRO A 50 3.01 -23.71 23.09
C PRO A 50 1.90 -22.99 23.85
N PRO A 51 1.43 -23.53 24.99
CA PRO A 51 0.46 -22.84 25.82
C PRO A 51 0.95 -21.45 26.19
N GLY A 52 0.09 -20.44 26.08
CA GLY A 52 0.41 -19.04 26.39
C GLY A 52 1.01 -18.25 25.24
N ALA A 53 1.45 -18.89 24.18
CA ALA A 53 2.02 -18.21 23.02
C ALA A 53 0.96 -17.48 22.17
N ALA A 54 -0.31 -17.90 22.26
CA ALA A 54 -1.39 -17.32 21.48
C ALA A 54 -1.58 -15.83 21.75
N GLU A 55 -1.47 -15.41 23.03
CA GLU A 55 -1.62 -14.01 23.40
C GLU A 55 -0.50 -13.15 22.80
N VAL A 56 0.75 -13.62 22.90
CA VAL A 56 1.90 -12.92 22.31
C VAL A 56 1.75 -12.82 20.80
N ARG A 57 1.34 -13.90 20.16
CA ARG A 57 1.12 -13.93 18.71
C ARG A 57 0.01 -12.97 18.31
N GLY A 58 -1.07 -12.89 19.10
CA GLY A 58 -2.15 -11.95 18.87
C GLY A 58 -1.68 -10.51 18.88
N HIS A 59 -0.81 -10.14 19.82
CA HIS A 59 -0.23 -8.81 19.88
C HIS A 59 0.67 -8.53 18.67
N GLN A 60 1.47 -9.52 18.26
CA GLN A 60 2.34 -9.39 17.08
C GLN A 60 1.51 -9.17 15.81
N MET A 61 0.44 -9.94 15.65
CA MET A 61 -0.47 -9.78 14.51
C MET A 61 -1.13 -8.41 14.50
N ALA A 62 -1.57 -7.95 15.66
CA ALA A 62 -2.18 -6.62 15.78
C ALA A 62 -1.18 -5.52 15.37
N THR A 63 0.09 -5.65 15.78
CA THR A 63 1.13 -4.71 15.40
C THR A 63 1.34 -4.70 13.89
N LEU A 64 1.45 -5.89 13.28
CA LEU A 64 1.66 -6.02 11.84
C LEU A 64 0.48 -5.44 11.04
N GLU A 65 -0.73 -5.77 11.43
CA GLU A 65 -1.93 -5.27 10.76
C GLU A 65 -2.09 -3.76 10.94
N GLY A 66 -1.73 -3.24 12.12
CA GLY A 66 -1.74 -1.81 12.37
C GLY A 66 -0.73 -1.06 11.50
N LEU A 67 0.48 -1.61 11.34
CA LEU A 67 1.49 -1.05 10.45
C LEU A 67 1.04 -1.09 9.00
N LEU A 68 0.44 -2.20 8.57
CA LEU A 68 -0.06 -2.34 7.21
C LEU A 68 -1.15 -1.30 6.93
N HIS A 69 -2.09 -1.12 7.87
CA HIS A 69 -3.13 -0.11 7.77
C HIS A 69 -2.53 1.30 7.67
N GLU A 70 -1.52 1.58 8.50
CA GLU A 70 -0.81 2.86 8.47
C GLU A 70 -0.15 3.12 7.12
N ARG A 71 0.45 2.10 6.52
CA ARG A 71 1.06 2.24 5.19
C ARG A 71 0.01 2.51 4.13
N TRP A 72 -1.15 1.82 4.21
CA TRP A 72 -2.25 2.05 3.28
C TRP A 72 -2.77 3.49 3.36
N THR A 73 -2.92 4.02 4.58
CA THR A 73 -3.58 5.30 4.82
C THR A 73 -2.61 6.46 5.04
N ALA A 74 -1.32 6.25 4.78
CA ALA A 74 -0.32 7.30 4.89
C ALA A 74 -0.69 8.49 3.99
N ALA A 75 -0.48 9.71 4.48
CA ALA A 75 -0.78 10.92 3.72
C ALA A 75 -0.09 10.92 2.36
N ARG A 76 1.16 10.42 2.30
CA ARG A 76 1.90 10.32 1.04
C ARG A 76 1.23 9.38 0.05
N MET A 77 0.61 8.30 0.52
CA MET A 77 -0.13 7.38 -0.36
C MET A 77 -1.27 8.12 -1.07
N GLY A 78 -2.06 8.88 -0.33
CA GLY A 78 -3.16 9.67 -0.90
C GLY A 78 -2.66 10.70 -1.90
N THR A 79 -1.62 11.46 -1.55
CA THR A 79 -1.00 12.47 -2.43
C THR A 79 -0.45 11.83 -3.69
N LEU A 80 0.24 10.70 -3.55
CA LEU A 80 0.83 9.97 -4.67
C LEU A 80 -0.24 9.48 -5.64
N LEU A 81 -1.34 8.94 -5.12
CA LEU A 81 -2.46 8.51 -5.95
C LEU A 81 -3.12 9.67 -6.67
N ASP A 82 -3.29 10.82 -5.99
CA ASP A 82 -3.83 12.03 -6.60
C ASP A 82 -2.94 12.49 -7.76
N GLU A 83 -1.64 12.51 -7.56
CA GLU A 83 -0.66 12.89 -8.59
C GLU A 83 -0.72 11.95 -9.79
N LEU A 84 -0.78 10.63 -9.54
CA LEU A 84 -0.86 9.63 -10.60
C LEU A 84 -2.17 9.71 -11.37
N GLU A 85 -3.29 9.90 -10.69
CA GLU A 85 -4.59 10.05 -11.34
C GLU A 85 -4.65 11.34 -12.16
N GLY A 86 -4.05 12.42 -11.67
CA GLY A 86 -3.96 13.67 -12.40
C GLY A 86 -3.12 13.56 -13.66
N ALA A 87 -2.06 12.77 -13.62
CA ALA A 87 -1.16 12.56 -14.76
C ALA A 87 -1.68 11.51 -15.74
N ALA A 88 -2.65 10.69 -15.35
CA ALA A 88 -3.08 9.51 -16.12
C ALA A 88 -3.56 9.83 -17.53
N LYS A 89 -4.09 11.02 -17.75
CA LYS A 89 -4.60 11.44 -19.05
C LYS A 89 -3.48 11.93 -19.98
N GLN A 90 -2.35 12.35 -19.41
CA GLN A 90 -1.26 12.98 -20.16
C GLN A 90 -0.03 12.09 -20.25
N ALA A 91 0.18 11.25 -19.25
CA ALA A 91 1.30 10.34 -19.22
C ALA A 91 1.01 9.12 -20.09
N ASN A 92 2.08 8.54 -20.64
CA ASN A 92 1.95 7.36 -21.48
C ASN A 92 1.90 6.08 -20.63
N PHE A 93 0.90 6.01 -19.75
CA PHE A 93 0.71 4.85 -18.88
C PHE A 93 0.16 3.66 -19.68
N THR A 94 0.63 2.49 -19.37
CA THR A 94 0.12 1.25 -19.93
C THR A 94 -1.22 0.89 -19.28
N ALA A 95 -1.94 -0.06 -19.88
CA ALA A 95 -3.16 -0.58 -19.29
C ALA A 95 -2.90 -1.17 -17.89
N THR A 96 -1.73 -1.79 -17.71
CA THR A 96 -1.29 -2.33 -16.41
C THR A 96 -1.13 -1.20 -15.39
N ASP A 97 -0.54 -0.08 -15.77
CA ASP A 97 -0.37 1.09 -14.89
C ASP A 97 -1.73 1.65 -14.46
N HIS A 98 -2.66 1.81 -15.40
CA HIS A 98 -4.00 2.28 -15.08
C HIS A 98 -4.72 1.34 -14.14
N GLY A 99 -4.62 0.03 -14.39
CA GLY A 99 -5.22 -1.00 -13.53
C GLY A 99 -4.64 -0.98 -12.13
N LEU A 100 -3.32 -0.81 -12.01
CA LEU A 100 -2.63 -0.74 -10.73
C LEU A 100 -3.12 0.47 -9.92
N ILE A 101 -3.13 1.65 -10.54
CA ILE A 101 -3.57 2.89 -9.88
C ILE A 101 -5.01 2.75 -9.39
N HIS A 102 -5.88 2.21 -10.25
CA HIS A 102 -7.28 2.02 -9.91
C HIS A 102 -7.45 1.05 -8.72
N SER A 103 -6.75 -0.07 -8.74
CA SER A 103 -6.82 -1.08 -7.68
C SER A 103 -6.30 -0.53 -6.35
N VAL A 104 -5.19 0.21 -6.38
CA VAL A 104 -4.61 0.80 -5.18
C VAL A 104 -5.52 1.88 -4.61
N ARG A 105 -6.14 2.71 -5.47
CA ARG A 105 -7.11 3.71 -5.02
C ARG A 105 -8.29 3.07 -4.31
N ARG A 106 -8.80 1.98 -4.84
CA ARG A 106 -9.90 1.23 -4.20
C ARG A 106 -9.49 0.72 -2.82
N GLY A 107 -8.28 0.15 -2.71
CA GLY A 107 -7.73 -0.30 -1.43
C GLY A 107 -7.57 0.83 -0.44
N TYR A 108 -7.00 1.94 -0.90
CA TYR A 108 -6.83 3.14 -0.08
C TYR A 108 -8.17 3.66 0.48
N ASN A 109 -9.16 3.80 -0.38
CA ASN A 109 -10.48 4.29 0.03
C ASN A 109 -11.13 3.36 1.05
N ARG A 110 -11.00 2.05 0.85
CA ARG A 110 -11.55 1.06 1.78
C ARG A 110 -10.86 1.13 3.14
N MET A 111 -9.52 1.19 3.14
CA MET A 111 -8.76 1.21 4.38
C MET A 111 -8.88 2.54 5.14
N ALA A 112 -9.06 3.64 4.42
CA ALA A 112 -9.23 4.96 5.03
C ALA A 112 -10.51 5.05 5.87
N LYS A 113 -11.49 4.19 5.61
CA LYS A 113 -12.75 4.15 6.38
C LYS A 113 -12.60 3.42 7.71
N LEU A 114 -11.50 2.68 7.92
CA LEU A 114 -11.27 1.88 9.11
C LEU A 114 -10.21 2.54 10.00
N PRO A 115 -10.52 2.86 11.27
CA PRO A 115 -9.50 3.34 12.20
C PRO A 115 -8.47 2.25 12.48
N ARG A 116 -7.21 2.65 12.68
CA ARG A 116 -6.14 1.71 13.00
C ARG A 116 -6.45 0.87 14.24
N THR A 117 -7.03 1.49 15.26
CA THR A 117 -7.39 0.82 16.51
C THR A 117 -8.36 -0.33 16.28
N LEU A 118 -9.34 -0.13 15.37
CA LEU A 118 -10.29 -1.17 15.02
C LEU A 118 -9.60 -2.35 14.30
N VAL A 119 -8.69 -2.04 13.39
CA VAL A 119 -7.93 -3.06 12.65
C VAL A 119 -7.10 -3.89 13.61
N GLU A 120 -6.43 -3.25 14.57
CA GLU A 120 -5.64 -3.94 15.59
C GLU A 120 -6.51 -4.82 16.50
N GLU A 121 -7.67 -4.34 16.90
CA GLU A 121 -8.63 -5.13 17.70
C GLU A 121 -9.12 -6.34 16.94
N MET A 122 -9.48 -6.17 15.68
CA MET A 122 -9.92 -7.28 14.82
C MET A 122 -8.83 -8.34 14.70
N ALA A 123 -7.57 -7.92 14.51
CA ALA A 123 -6.45 -8.84 14.41
C ALA A 123 -6.23 -9.61 15.71
N ARG A 124 -6.35 -8.94 16.87
CA ARG A 124 -6.23 -9.59 18.17
C ARG A 124 -7.35 -10.60 18.42
N THR A 125 -8.57 -10.23 18.07
CA THR A 125 -9.74 -11.10 18.21
C THR A 125 -9.62 -12.35 17.36
N ASN A 126 -9.17 -12.19 16.11
CA ASN A 126 -8.98 -13.32 15.19
C ASN A 126 -7.82 -14.22 15.61
N ALA A 127 -6.88 -13.69 16.37
CA ALA A 127 -5.72 -14.44 16.86
C ALA A 127 -6.05 -15.29 18.10
N GLY A 128 -7.06 -14.90 18.86
CA GLY A 128 -7.52 -15.65 20.04
C GLY A 128 -8.43 -16.80 19.65
#